data_39d017396b3c2dec3f2c050afac5abb8
#
_entry.id   39d017396b3c2dec3f2c050afac5abb8
#
_cell.length_a   1.000
_cell.length_b   1.000
_cell.length_c   1.000
_cell.angle_alpha   90.00
_cell.angle_beta   90.00
_cell.angle_gamma   90.00
#
_symmetry.space_group_name_H-M   'P 1'
#
loop_
_entity.id
_entity.type
_entity.pdbx_description
1 polymer ?
#
loop_
_entity_poly.entity_id
_entity_poly.type
_entity_poly.pdbx_seq_one_letter_code
_entity_poly.pdbx_strand_id
1 'polypeptide(L)'
;MEEQIEVKELEHVVVLFSGDSGDGMQLAGNIFSNVSATVGNGISTFPDYPADIRAPQGSLNGVSGYRVQIGAGKVYTPGDKCDVLVAMNAAALKTQYKNCKPQGTIIIDTDSFSPRDLRKAEFSTDDYLKEMGIDPDRVVACPITKMVKDCLADTGMDNKSMLKCRNMFALGLVCWLFNRDLELVNNFLLDKFKKKLAIAEANIKVVAAGYDYGHNIHASVPNTYRIETKEKVPGRYMDITGNKATAYGLMAA
;
A
#
# COMPACT_ATOMS: atom_id res chain seq x y z
N MET A 1 -17.93 -1.64 26.42
CA MET A 1 -16.49 -1.48 26.57
C MET A 1 -15.95 -1.30 25.17
N GLU A 2 -15.42 -0.13 24.85
CA GLU A 2 -14.70 0.06 23.58
C GLU A 2 -13.43 -0.79 23.68
N GLU A 3 -13.32 -1.81 22.86
CA GLU A 3 -12.08 -2.56 22.73
C GLU A 3 -11.03 -1.59 22.20
N GLN A 4 -10.08 -1.23 23.03
CA GLN A 4 -8.95 -0.41 22.60
C GLN A 4 -8.08 -1.26 21.66
N ILE A 5 -7.95 -0.81 20.42
CA ILE A 5 -7.02 -1.43 19.47
C ILE A 5 -5.61 -1.36 20.05
N GLU A 6 -4.89 -2.46 19.98
CA GLU A 6 -3.49 -2.49 20.36
C GLU A 6 -2.68 -1.59 19.41
N VAL A 7 -1.96 -0.61 19.95
CA VAL A 7 -1.03 0.23 19.19
C VAL A 7 0.36 -0.35 19.32
N LYS A 8 0.89 -0.95 18.26
CA LYS A 8 2.27 -1.44 18.23
C LYS A 8 3.23 -0.30 17.94
N GLU A 9 4.05 0.05 18.93
CA GLU A 9 5.15 1.00 18.74
C GLU A 9 6.37 0.26 18.19
N LEU A 10 6.87 0.71 17.03
CA LEU A 10 7.97 0.08 16.33
C LEU A 10 9.05 1.11 15.98
N GLU A 11 10.31 0.73 16.11
CA GLU A 11 11.43 1.54 15.62
C GLU A 11 11.51 1.52 14.08
N HIS A 12 11.16 0.39 13.48
CA HIS A 12 11.15 0.17 12.04
C HIS A 12 9.95 -0.66 11.62
N VAL A 13 9.35 -0.32 10.50
CA VAL A 13 8.28 -1.07 9.88
C VAL A 13 8.52 -1.20 8.37
N VAL A 14 8.12 -2.32 7.81
CA VAL A 14 8.16 -2.56 6.38
C VAL A 14 6.74 -2.78 5.87
N VAL A 15 6.32 -1.98 4.89
CA VAL A 15 5.05 -2.14 4.17
C VAL A 15 5.37 -2.60 2.74
N LEU A 16 4.71 -3.66 2.30
CA LEU A 16 4.82 -4.18 0.94
C LEU A 16 3.48 -4.04 0.22
N PHE A 17 3.44 -3.16 -0.76
CA PHE A 17 2.31 -3.02 -1.68
C PHE A 17 2.51 -3.94 -2.86
N SER A 18 1.55 -4.82 -3.17
CA SER A 18 1.68 -5.79 -4.25
C SER A 18 0.37 -5.98 -5.02
N GLY A 19 0.50 -6.15 -6.32
CA GLY A 19 -0.59 -6.34 -7.28
C GLY A 19 -0.04 -6.63 -8.68
N ASP A 20 -0.91 -6.61 -9.68
CA ASP A 20 -0.47 -6.73 -11.07
C ASP A 20 0.30 -5.48 -11.53
N SER A 21 1.15 -5.68 -12.52
CA SER A 21 1.77 -4.57 -13.23
C SER A 21 0.68 -3.66 -13.84
N GLY A 22 0.63 -2.40 -13.37
CA GLY A 22 -0.42 -1.45 -13.76
C GLY A 22 -1.50 -1.19 -12.71
N ASP A 23 -1.59 -1.94 -11.63
CA ASP A 23 -2.50 -1.67 -10.49
C ASP A 23 -2.10 -0.42 -9.69
N GLY A 24 -0.94 0.18 -10.00
CA GLY A 24 -0.49 1.42 -9.37
C GLY A 24 0.09 1.25 -7.96
N MET A 25 0.54 0.06 -7.61
CA MET A 25 1.14 -0.21 -6.29
C MET A 25 2.39 0.61 -6.03
N GLN A 26 3.20 0.86 -7.07
CA GLN A 26 4.35 1.76 -6.97
C GLN A 26 3.94 3.21 -6.66
N LEU A 27 2.80 3.66 -7.21
CA LEU A 27 2.28 5.00 -6.91
C LEU A 27 1.82 5.10 -5.45
N ALA A 28 1.04 4.12 -4.97
CA ALA A 28 0.57 4.09 -3.59
C ALA A 28 1.74 4.06 -2.59
N GLY A 29 2.72 3.17 -2.81
CA GLY A 29 3.92 3.08 -1.97
C GLY A 29 4.79 4.34 -2.03
N ASN A 30 4.92 4.99 -3.20
CA ASN A 30 5.65 6.25 -3.33
C ASN A 30 4.96 7.40 -2.58
N ILE A 31 3.63 7.51 -2.63
CA ILE A 31 2.90 8.51 -1.84
C ILE A 31 3.10 8.24 -0.34
N PHE A 32 2.94 6.99 0.08
CA PHE A 32 3.11 6.61 1.48
C PHE A 32 4.52 6.91 2.01
N SER A 33 5.57 6.63 1.21
CA SER A 33 6.96 6.95 1.57
C SER A 33 7.18 8.45 1.69
N ASN A 34 6.67 9.24 0.74
CA ASN A 34 6.79 10.71 0.77
C ASN A 34 6.10 11.34 1.98
N VAL A 35 4.87 10.90 2.28
CA VAL A 35 4.13 11.36 3.47
C VAL A 35 4.92 11.01 4.74
N SER A 36 5.44 9.78 4.84
CA SER A 36 6.25 9.35 5.99
C SER A 36 7.55 10.16 6.14
N ALA A 37 8.22 10.46 5.03
CA ALA A 37 9.39 11.34 5.04
C ALA A 37 9.05 12.77 5.49
N THR A 38 7.90 13.30 5.05
CA THR A 38 7.45 14.66 5.40
C THR A 38 7.21 14.79 6.91
N VAL A 39 6.66 13.77 7.56
CA VAL A 39 6.49 13.76 9.02
C VAL A 39 7.80 13.48 9.79
N GLY A 40 8.90 13.19 9.10
CA GLY A 40 10.25 13.08 9.68
C GLY A 40 10.80 11.67 9.84
N ASN A 41 10.10 10.66 9.34
CA ASN A 41 10.65 9.32 9.34
C ASN A 41 11.81 9.16 8.35
N GLY A 42 12.80 8.34 8.69
CA GLY A 42 13.74 7.79 7.72
C GLY A 42 13.03 6.81 6.81
N ILE A 43 13.33 6.83 5.52
CA ILE A 43 12.72 5.93 4.54
C ILE A 43 13.76 5.25 3.66
N SER A 44 13.43 4.03 3.22
CA SER A 44 14.09 3.36 2.11
C SER A 44 13.05 2.57 1.33
N THR A 45 13.12 2.65 0.01
CA THR A 45 12.13 2.01 -0.87
C THR A 45 12.79 1.11 -1.88
N PHE A 46 12.06 0.07 -2.30
CA PHE A 46 12.52 -0.85 -3.33
C PHE A 46 11.33 -1.27 -4.22
N PRO A 47 11.35 -0.89 -5.51
CA PRO A 47 10.38 -1.40 -6.48
C PRO A 47 10.72 -2.85 -6.85
N ASP A 48 9.73 -3.71 -6.85
CA ASP A 48 9.80 -5.09 -7.30
C ASP A 48 9.01 -5.20 -8.61
N TYR A 49 9.72 -5.47 -9.71
CA TYR A 49 9.13 -5.55 -11.03
C TYR A 49 8.70 -6.99 -11.35
N PRO A 50 7.66 -7.17 -12.18
CA PRO A 50 7.21 -8.51 -12.54
C PRO A 50 8.31 -9.28 -13.30
N ALA A 51 8.32 -10.60 -13.13
CA ALA A 51 9.25 -11.48 -13.84
C ALA A 51 9.06 -11.38 -15.36
N ASP A 52 7.80 -11.26 -15.81
CA ASP A 52 7.43 -11.10 -17.21
C ASP A 52 6.77 -9.74 -17.46
N ILE A 53 7.33 -8.93 -18.36
CA ILE A 53 6.84 -7.57 -18.68
C ILE A 53 5.40 -7.56 -19.22
N ARG A 54 4.95 -8.65 -19.85
CA ARG A 54 3.60 -8.81 -20.46
C ARG A 54 2.89 -10.04 -19.96
N ALA A 55 3.09 -10.40 -18.71
CA ALA A 55 2.37 -11.51 -18.10
C ALA A 55 0.83 -11.28 -18.15
N PRO A 56 0.04 -12.33 -18.29
CA PRO A 56 -1.40 -12.23 -18.16
C PRO A 56 -1.80 -11.69 -16.79
N GLN A 57 -2.80 -10.82 -16.76
CA GLN A 57 -3.30 -10.24 -15.52
C GLN A 57 -3.82 -11.32 -14.56
N GLY A 58 -3.39 -11.26 -13.30
CA GLY A 58 -3.71 -12.22 -12.25
C GLY A 58 -2.85 -13.49 -12.27
N SER A 59 -1.77 -13.54 -13.10
CA SER A 59 -0.79 -14.62 -13.07
C SER A 59 0.38 -14.32 -12.12
N LEU A 60 1.04 -15.36 -11.61
CA LEU A 60 2.16 -15.22 -10.68
C LEU A 60 3.31 -14.38 -11.25
N ASN A 61 3.63 -14.57 -12.54
CA ASN A 61 4.72 -13.87 -13.22
C ASN A 61 4.43 -12.37 -13.47
N GLY A 62 3.16 -11.95 -13.38
CA GLY A 62 2.73 -10.55 -13.56
C GLY A 62 2.74 -9.72 -12.29
N VAL A 63 3.05 -10.33 -11.16
CA VAL A 63 3.04 -9.65 -9.87
C VAL A 63 4.19 -8.66 -9.77
N SER A 64 3.84 -7.43 -9.41
CA SER A 64 4.78 -6.37 -9.05
C SER A 64 4.58 -5.96 -7.60
N GLY A 65 5.60 -5.33 -7.02
CA GLY A 65 5.55 -4.85 -5.66
C GLY A 65 6.27 -3.52 -5.48
N TYR A 66 6.00 -2.89 -4.35
CA TYR A 66 6.75 -1.73 -3.88
C TYR A 66 6.91 -1.82 -2.37
N ARG A 67 8.15 -2.00 -1.95
CA ARG A 67 8.51 -2.13 -0.55
C ARG A 67 8.90 -0.77 0.00
N VAL A 68 8.36 -0.43 1.16
CA VAL A 68 8.68 0.81 1.90
C VAL A 68 9.09 0.43 3.30
N GLN A 69 10.34 0.67 3.65
CA GLN A 69 10.78 0.64 5.04
C GLN A 69 10.75 2.05 5.62
N ILE A 70 10.13 2.18 6.79
CA ILE A 70 10.03 3.41 7.56
C ILE A 70 10.72 3.18 8.90
N GLY A 71 11.45 4.17 9.38
CA GLY A 71 12.10 4.12 10.68
C GLY A 71 11.99 5.43 11.47
N ALA A 72 12.12 5.33 12.78
CA ALA A 72 12.21 6.47 13.69
C ALA A 72 13.44 7.34 13.39
N GLY A 73 14.50 6.76 12.87
CA GLY A 73 15.74 7.41 12.45
C GLY A 73 16.15 7.02 11.05
N LYS A 74 17.44 7.07 10.76
CA LYS A 74 18.00 6.71 9.43
C LYS A 74 17.72 5.25 9.09
N VAL A 75 17.31 5.02 7.86
CA VAL A 75 17.06 3.70 7.28
C VAL A 75 18.01 3.50 6.11
N TYR A 76 18.72 2.37 6.09
CA TYR A 76 19.78 2.10 5.11
C TYR A 76 19.41 1.00 4.10
N THR A 77 18.36 0.24 4.38
CA THR A 77 17.89 -0.86 3.54
C THR A 77 16.38 -0.81 3.37
N PRO A 78 15.80 -1.43 2.34
CA PRO A 78 14.35 -1.51 2.18
C PRO A 78 13.68 -2.52 3.13
N GLY A 79 14.42 -3.13 4.03
CA GLY A 79 13.96 -4.16 4.94
C GLY A 79 13.87 -5.55 4.30
N ASP A 80 13.72 -6.56 5.14
CA ASP A 80 13.63 -7.97 4.72
C ASP A 80 12.16 -8.41 4.63
N LYS A 81 11.58 -8.88 5.73
CA LYS A 81 10.16 -9.27 5.77
C LYS A 81 9.26 -8.09 6.16
N CYS A 82 8.10 -7.98 5.50
CA CYS A 82 7.16 -6.91 5.78
C CYS A 82 6.30 -7.18 7.03
N ASP A 83 5.98 -6.11 7.73
CA ASP A 83 5.02 -6.07 8.83
C ASP A 83 3.59 -5.97 8.31
N VAL A 84 3.41 -5.31 7.16
CA VAL A 84 2.13 -5.16 6.48
C VAL A 84 2.29 -5.53 5.00
N LEU A 85 1.49 -6.49 4.55
CA LEU A 85 1.35 -6.86 3.14
C LEU A 85 0.01 -6.36 2.61
N VAL A 86 0.04 -5.55 1.57
CA VAL A 86 -1.15 -5.20 0.77
C VAL A 86 -1.13 -6.04 -0.49
N ALA A 87 -2.06 -6.98 -0.63
CA ALA A 87 -2.17 -7.86 -1.78
C ALA A 87 -3.47 -7.59 -2.53
N MET A 88 -3.38 -6.93 -3.68
CA MET A 88 -4.54 -6.49 -4.46
C MET A 88 -5.22 -7.61 -5.26
N ASN A 89 -4.64 -8.80 -5.30
CA ASN A 89 -5.20 -9.98 -5.95
C ASN A 89 -4.59 -11.27 -5.40
N ALA A 90 -5.17 -12.41 -5.81
CA ALA A 90 -4.75 -13.74 -5.37
C ALA A 90 -3.29 -14.07 -5.73
N ALA A 91 -2.82 -13.66 -6.92
CA ALA A 91 -1.45 -13.90 -7.36
C ALA A 91 -0.44 -13.12 -6.50
N ALA A 92 -0.76 -11.86 -6.16
CA ALA A 92 0.04 -11.03 -5.27
C ALA A 92 0.15 -11.65 -3.87
N LEU A 93 -0.97 -12.15 -3.31
CA LEU A 93 -0.96 -12.84 -2.02
C LEU A 93 -0.05 -14.08 -2.07
N LYS A 94 -0.25 -14.95 -3.05
CA LYS A 94 0.50 -16.20 -3.19
C LYS A 94 2.00 -15.97 -3.35
N THR A 95 2.37 -14.98 -4.17
CA THR A 95 3.77 -14.68 -4.48
C THR A 95 4.49 -14.02 -3.30
N GLN A 96 3.82 -13.08 -2.61
CA GLN A 96 4.46 -12.20 -1.63
C GLN A 96 4.28 -12.63 -0.17
N TYR A 97 3.38 -13.56 0.14
CA TYR A 97 3.15 -14.01 1.52
C TYR A 97 4.42 -14.51 2.22
N LYS A 98 5.32 -15.18 1.50
CA LYS A 98 6.63 -15.62 2.04
C LYS A 98 7.50 -14.48 2.55
N ASN A 99 7.28 -13.27 2.05
CA ASN A 99 7.96 -12.04 2.43
C ASN A 99 7.26 -11.30 3.58
N CYS A 100 6.16 -11.84 4.12
CA CYS A 100 5.46 -11.29 5.28
C CYS A 100 5.97 -11.96 6.57
N LYS A 101 6.07 -11.18 7.66
CA LYS A 101 6.41 -11.71 8.99
C LYS A 101 5.28 -12.64 9.48
N PRO A 102 5.57 -13.63 10.32
CA PRO A 102 4.56 -14.55 10.86
C PRO A 102 3.39 -13.84 11.56
N GLN A 103 3.62 -12.66 12.13
CA GLN A 103 2.60 -11.86 12.84
C GLN A 103 2.24 -10.57 12.07
N GLY A 104 2.63 -10.46 10.80
CA GLY A 104 2.35 -9.27 9.98
C GLY A 104 0.88 -9.22 9.56
N THR A 105 0.35 -8.03 9.41
CA THR A 105 -1.02 -7.78 8.91
C THR A 105 -1.06 -7.95 7.39
N ILE A 106 -2.13 -8.58 6.90
CA ILE A 106 -2.33 -8.81 5.47
C ILE A 106 -3.64 -8.13 5.06
N ILE A 107 -3.56 -7.18 4.13
CA ILE A 107 -4.72 -6.50 3.54
C ILE A 107 -4.98 -7.09 2.16
N ILE A 108 -6.21 -7.53 1.89
CA ILE A 108 -6.60 -8.11 0.59
C ILE A 108 -7.83 -7.42 -0.02
N ASP A 109 -7.86 -7.31 -1.35
CA ASP A 109 -9.07 -6.94 -2.10
C ASP A 109 -9.88 -8.20 -2.39
N THR A 110 -10.91 -8.49 -1.57
CA THR A 110 -11.74 -9.71 -1.69
C THR A 110 -12.42 -9.84 -3.05
N ASP A 111 -12.69 -8.74 -3.74
CA ASP A 111 -13.31 -8.76 -5.07
C ASP A 111 -12.37 -9.31 -6.16
N SER A 112 -11.08 -9.49 -5.84
CA SER A 112 -10.04 -10.03 -6.73
C SER A 112 -9.62 -11.46 -6.36
N PHE A 113 -10.52 -12.20 -5.69
CA PHE A 113 -10.31 -13.60 -5.25
C PHE A 113 -11.45 -14.52 -5.72
N SER A 114 -12.02 -14.26 -6.90
CA SER A 114 -13.01 -15.17 -7.49
C SER A 114 -12.39 -16.53 -7.82
N PRO A 115 -13.19 -17.62 -7.98
CA PRO A 115 -12.66 -18.93 -8.38
C PRO A 115 -11.82 -18.89 -9.67
N ARG A 116 -12.10 -17.93 -10.56
CA ARG A 116 -11.31 -17.70 -11.78
C ARG A 116 -9.93 -17.09 -11.42
N ASP A 117 -9.89 -16.13 -10.51
CA ASP A 117 -8.66 -15.45 -10.10
C ASP A 117 -7.77 -16.41 -9.30
N LEU A 118 -8.35 -17.21 -8.42
CA LEU A 118 -7.66 -18.26 -7.68
C LEU A 118 -7.02 -19.28 -8.62
N ARG A 119 -7.73 -19.75 -9.65
CA ARG A 119 -7.16 -20.67 -10.67
C ARG A 119 -6.02 -20.04 -11.44
N LYS A 120 -6.11 -18.74 -11.83
CA LYS A 120 -5.01 -18.02 -12.50
C LYS A 120 -3.77 -17.88 -11.61
N ALA A 121 -3.98 -17.73 -10.31
CA ALA A 121 -2.93 -17.69 -9.30
C ALA A 121 -2.49 -19.10 -8.86
N GLU A 122 -2.94 -20.15 -9.57
CA GLU A 122 -2.56 -21.56 -9.32
C GLU A 122 -2.94 -22.07 -7.93
N PHE A 123 -4.01 -21.56 -7.32
CA PHE A 123 -4.59 -22.15 -6.12
C PHE A 123 -5.34 -23.43 -6.46
N SER A 124 -5.22 -24.44 -5.60
CA SER A 124 -5.86 -25.75 -5.75
C SER A 124 -7.28 -25.77 -5.18
N THR A 125 -7.58 -24.86 -4.24
CA THR A 125 -8.87 -24.77 -3.56
C THR A 125 -9.36 -23.32 -3.49
N ASP A 126 -10.67 -23.16 -3.22
CA ASP A 126 -11.25 -21.84 -2.97
C ASP A 126 -10.92 -21.33 -1.54
N ASP A 127 -10.49 -22.22 -0.64
CA ASP A 127 -10.01 -21.87 0.71
C ASP A 127 -8.50 -21.57 0.68
N TYR A 128 -8.16 -20.47 0.03
CA TYR A 128 -6.79 -20.03 -0.17
C TYR A 128 -6.04 -19.72 1.12
N LEU A 129 -6.72 -19.25 2.17
CA LEU A 129 -6.08 -19.00 3.48
C LEU A 129 -5.61 -20.29 4.11
N LYS A 130 -6.46 -21.33 4.09
CA LYS A 130 -6.12 -22.64 4.61
C LYS A 130 -5.02 -23.33 3.78
N GLU A 131 -5.09 -23.23 2.44
CA GLU A 131 -4.05 -23.77 1.55
C GLU A 131 -2.68 -23.17 1.85
N MET A 132 -2.63 -21.90 2.19
CA MET A 132 -1.38 -21.18 2.50
C MET A 132 -0.99 -21.23 3.97
N GLY A 133 -1.82 -21.80 4.85
CA GLY A 133 -1.58 -21.80 6.31
C GLY A 133 -1.60 -20.39 6.91
N ILE A 134 -2.43 -19.51 6.36
CA ILE A 134 -2.58 -18.13 6.83
C ILE A 134 -3.65 -18.09 7.91
N ASP A 135 -3.30 -17.52 9.07
CA ASP A 135 -4.25 -17.25 10.13
C ASP A 135 -5.23 -16.14 9.69
N PRO A 136 -6.55 -16.42 9.65
CA PRO A 136 -7.56 -15.43 9.24
C PRO A 136 -7.56 -14.17 10.10
N ASP A 137 -7.20 -14.26 11.39
CA ASP A 137 -7.18 -13.12 12.31
C ASP A 137 -6.13 -12.05 11.93
N ARG A 138 -5.21 -12.39 11.06
CA ARG A 138 -4.21 -11.47 10.49
C ARG A 138 -4.67 -10.77 9.21
N VAL A 139 -5.81 -11.18 8.67
CA VAL A 139 -6.26 -10.76 7.34
C VAL A 139 -7.34 -9.70 7.44
N VAL A 140 -7.04 -8.53 6.94
CA VAL A 140 -7.99 -7.44 6.73
C VAL A 140 -8.61 -7.62 5.34
N ALA A 141 -9.76 -8.28 5.31
CA ALA A 141 -10.49 -8.58 4.08
C ALA A 141 -11.40 -7.41 3.69
N CYS A 142 -11.07 -6.74 2.58
CA CYS A 142 -11.77 -5.55 2.09
C CYS A 142 -12.35 -5.77 0.70
N PRO A 143 -13.62 -5.47 0.41
CA PRO A 143 -14.16 -5.45 -0.95
C PRO A 143 -13.78 -4.14 -1.66
N ILE A 144 -12.47 -3.94 -1.89
CA ILE A 144 -11.89 -2.67 -2.35
C ILE A 144 -12.49 -2.24 -3.69
N THR A 145 -12.61 -3.17 -4.63
CA THR A 145 -13.15 -2.89 -5.96
C THR A 145 -14.58 -2.41 -5.92
N LYS A 146 -15.43 -3.02 -5.07
CA LYS A 146 -16.81 -2.59 -4.85
C LYS A 146 -16.86 -1.23 -4.19
N MET A 147 -16.11 -1.04 -3.10
CA MET A 147 -16.08 0.22 -2.35
C MET A 147 -15.66 1.41 -3.22
N VAL A 148 -14.68 1.21 -4.11
CA VAL A 148 -14.25 2.25 -5.06
C VAL A 148 -15.35 2.60 -6.07
N LYS A 149 -16.06 1.60 -6.61
CA LYS A 149 -17.17 1.84 -7.53
C LYS A 149 -18.31 2.61 -6.85
N ASP A 150 -18.68 2.19 -5.64
CA ASP A 150 -19.73 2.84 -4.86
C ASP A 150 -19.34 4.29 -4.51
N CYS A 151 -18.09 4.51 -4.11
CA CYS A 151 -17.54 5.82 -3.80
C CYS A 151 -17.55 6.79 -5.01
N LEU A 152 -17.31 6.30 -6.23
CA LEU A 152 -17.21 7.12 -7.44
C LEU A 152 -18.45 7.07 -8.33
N ALA A 153 -19.55 6.44 -7.92
CA ALA A 153 -20.76 6.24 -8.72
C ALA A 153 -21.37 7.55 -9.24
N ASP A 154 -21.26 8.61 -8.46
CA ASP A 154 -21.81 9.96 -8.76
C ASP A 154 -20.87 10.86 -9.58
N THR A 155 -19.65 10.40 -9.89
CA THR A 155 -18.64 11.23 -10.57
C THR A 155 -18.74 11.23 -12.09
N GLY A 156 -19.56 10.37 -12.69
CA GLY A 156 -19.66 10.18 -14.14
C GLY A 156 -18.41 9.52 -14.77
N MET A 157 -17.48 9.01 -13.98
CA MET A 157 -16.31 8.28 -14.47
C MET A 157 -16.70 6.93 -15.07
N ASP A 158 -16.02 6.52 -16.13
CA ASP A 158 -16.16 5.17 -16.68
C ASP A 158 -15.56 4.11 -15.74
N ASN A 159 -16.08 2.89 -15.85
CA ASN A 159 -15.70 1.76 -14.96
C ASN A 159 -14.20 1.46 -14.97
N LYS A 160 -13.53 1.61 -16.12
CA LYS A 160 -12.08 1.38 -16.25
C LYS A 160 -11.27 2.44 -15.52
N SER A 161 -11.73 3.68 -15.55
CA SER A 161 -11.10 4.79 -14.82
C SER A 161 -11.30 4.67 -13.31
N MET A 162 -12.49 4.26 -12.85
CA MET A 162 -12.75 3.97 -11.44
C MET A 162 -11.81 2.87 -10.91
N LEU A 163 -11.67 1.77 -11.65
CA LEU A 163 -10.80 0.65 -11.24
C LEU A 163 -9.32 1.04 -11.10
N LYS A 164 -8.87 2.08 -11.79
CA LYS A 164 -7.51 2.61 -11.61
C LYS A 164 -7.29 3.32 -10.28
N CYS A 165 -8.36 3.66 -9.56
CA CYS A 165 -8.28 4.29 -8.24
C CYS A 165 -8.21 3.29 -7.08
N ARG A 166 -8.25 1.97 -7.32
CA ARG A 166 -8.24 0.95 -6.25
C ARG A 166 -7.03 1.05 -5.32
N ASN A 167 -5.87 1.34 -5.89
CA ASN A 167 -4.64 1.56 -5.15
C ASN A 167 -4.74 2.72 -4.14
N MET A 168 -5.58 3.71 -4.41
CA MET A 168 -5.80 4.83 -3.49
C MET A 168 -6.65 4.44 -2.29
N PHE A 169 -7.61 3.51 -2.45
CA PHE A 169 -8.33 2.94 -1.33
C PHE A 169 -7.38 2.18 -0.38
N ALA A 170 -6.55 1.31 -0.93
CA ALA A 170 -5.54 0.59 -0.17
C ALA A 170 -4.56 1.55 0.53
N LEU A 171 -4.15 2.64 -0.14
CA LEU A 171 -3.33 3.69 0.46
C LEU A 171 -4.04 4.35 1.65
N GLY A 172 -5.33 4.70 1.50
CA GLY A 172 -6.13 5.30 2.58
C GLY A 172 -6.20 4.40 3.82
N LEU A 173 -6.45 3.11 3.62
CA LEU A 173 -6.46 2.12 4.69
C LEU A 173 -5.08 1.99 5.38
N VAL A 174 -3.99 1.98 4.61
CA VAL A 174 -2.63 1.98 5.17
C VAL A 174 -2.34 3.29 5.91
N CYS A 175 -2.79 4.44 5.40
CA CYS A 175 -2.65 5.72 6.11
C CYS A 175 -3.37 5.70 7.46
N TRP A 176 -4.57 5.14 7.54
CA TRP A 176 -5.28 4.93 8.80
C TRP A 176 -4.48 4.00 9.74
N LEU A 177 -4.01 2.87 9.23
CA LEU A 177 -3.27 1.87 10.00
C LEU A 177 -2.00 2.45 10.67
N PHE A 178 -1.39 3.45 10.03
CA PHE A 178 -0.19 4.14 10.50
C PHE A 178 -0.46 5.56 11.04
N ASN A 179 -1.71 5.93 11.23
CA ASN A 179 -2.13 7.26 11.70
C ASN A 179 -1.46 8.40 10.90
N ARG A 180 -1.52 8.32 9.56
CA ARG A 180 -0.96 9.35 8.67
C ARG A 180 -2.02 10.38 8.31
N ASP A 181 -1.60 11.65 8.32
CA ASP A 181 -2.47 12.77 7.95
C ASP A 181 -2.79 12.72 6.44
N LEU A 182 -4.08 12.72 6.12
CA LEU A 182 -4.56 12.72 4.74
C LEU A 182 -4.31 14.04 4.01
N GLU A 183 -4.13 15.15 4.72
CA GLU A 183 -3.81 16.44 4.10
C GLU A 183 -2.53 16.36 3.28
N LEU A 184 -1.50 15.67 3.79
CA LEU A 184 -0.24 15.46 3.08
C LEU A 184 -0.44 14.60 1.81
N VAL A 185 -1.29 13.58 1.89
CA VAL A 185 -1.65 12.75 0.74
C VAL A 185 -2.40 13.56 -0.32
N ASN A 186 -3.38 14.37 0.12
CA ASN A 186 -4.20 15.20 -0.76
C ASN A 186 -3.35 16.24 -1.50
N ASN A 187 -2.43 16.91 -0.80
CA ASN A 187 -1.51 17.88 -1.39
C ASN A 187 -0.62 17.23 -2.46
N PHE A 188 -0.12 16.02 -2.19
CA PHE A 188 0.67 15.26 -3.17
C PHE A 188 -0.16 14.92 -4.41
N LEU A 189 -1.41 14.46 -4.24
CA LEU A 189 -2.29 14.11 -5.34
C LEU A 189 -2.67 15.32 -6.19
N LEU A 190 -2.95 16.47 -5.57
CA LEU A 190 -3.24 17.72 -6.27
C LEU A 190 -2.05 18.19 -7.10
N ASP A 191 -0.84 18.17 -6.57
CA ASP A 191 0.36 18.54 -7.34
C ASP A 191 0.63 17.55 -8.49
N LYS A 192 0.56 16.26 -8.20
CA LYS A 192 0.82 15.22 -9.20
C LYS A 192 -0.17 15.27 -10.36
N PHE A 193 -1.44 15.49 -10.08
CA PHE A 193 -2.52 15.51 -11.08
C PHE A 193 -3.02 16.92 -11.42
N LYS A 194 -2.22 17.96 -11.18
CA LYS A 194 -2.58 19.38 -11.42
C LYS A 194 -3.11 19.68 -12.83
N LYS A 195 -2.77 18.87 -13.83
CA LYS A 195 -3.28 18.98 -15.21
C LYS A 195 -4.59 18.22 -15.43
N LYS A 196 -5.07 17.45 -14.44
CA LYS A 196 -6.25 16.57 -14.52
C LYS A 196 -6.96 16.56 -13.16
N LEU A 197 -7.51 17.71 -12.75
CA LEU A 197 -8.08 17.90 -11.42
C LEU A 197 -9.17 16.90 -11.08
N ALA A 198 -10.06 16.53 -12.02
CA ALA A 198 -11.08 15.50 -11.79
C ALA A 198 -10.48 14.14 -11.38
N ILE A 199 -9.29 13.80 -11.88
CA ILE A 199 -8.57 12.58 -11.44
C ILE A 199 -7.99 12.77 -10.05
N ALA A 200 -7.47 13.96 -9.72
CA ALA A 200 -6.99 14.26 -8.37
C ALA A 200 -8.13 14.13 -7.35
N GLU A 201 -9.26 14.76 -7.60
CA GLU A 201 -10.46 14.75 -6.75
C GLU A 201 -11.00 13.33 -6.54
N ALA A 202 -11.11 12.53 -7.61
CA ALA A 202 -11.52 11.14 -7.52
C ALA A 202 -10.57 10.31 -6.64
N ASN A 203 -9.26 10.48 -6.81
CA ASN A 203 -8.27 9.78 -5.99
C ASN A 203 -8.35 10.21 -4.52
N ILE A 204 -8.50 11.51 -4.24
CA ILE A 204 -8.67 12.04 -2.89
C ILE A 204 -9.92 11.46 -2.22
N LYS A 205 -11.05 11.43 -2.95
CA LYS A 205 -12.30 10.84 -2.45
C LYS A 205 -12.12 9.36 -2.09
N VAL A 206 -11.40 8.61 -2.92
CA VAL A 206 -11.12 7.18 -2.69
C VAL A 206 -10.13 6.96 -1.53
N VAL A 207 -9.11 7.80 -1.39
CA VAL A 207 -8.19 7.73 -0.22
C VAL A 207 -8.96 7.95 1.08
N ALA A 208 -9.83 8.97 1.13
CA ALA A 208 -10.69 9.23 2.29
C ALA A 208 -11.60 8.04 2.60
N ALA A 209 -12.24 7.45 1.58
CA ALA A 209 -13.07 6.27 1.76
C ALA A 209 -12.30 5.05 2.33
N GLY A 210 -11.05 4.84 1.91
CA GLY A 210 -10.19 3.79 2.47
C GLY A 210 -9.79 4.05 3.93
N TYR A 211 -9.53 5.30 4.26
CA TYR A 211 -9.21 5.72 5.62
C TYR A 211 -10.41 5.54 6.56
N ASP A 212 -11.59 6.00 6.14
CA ASP A 212 -12.85 5.85 6.89
C ASP A 212 -13.26 4.39 7.04
N TYR A 213 -13.01 3.56 6.01
CA TYR A 213 -13.22 2.12 6.11
C TYR A 213 -12.38 1.52 7.25
N GLY A 214 -11.12 1.92 7.39
CA GLY A 214 -10.26 1.51 8.51
C GLY A 214 -10.88 1.83 9.87
N HIS A 215 -11.43 3.04 10.04
CA HIS A 215 -12.15 3.40 11.26
C HIS A 215 -13.37 2.52 11.52
N ASN A 216 -14.12 2.15 10.48
CA ASN A 216 -15.33 1.34 10.62
C ASN A 216 -15.04 -0.12 10.98
N ILE A 217 -13.90 -0.66 10.52
CA ILE A 217 -13.51 -2.05 10.79
C ILE A 217 -12.51 -2.18 11.95
N HIS A 218 -12.27 -1.12 12.69
CA HIS A 218 -11.21 -1.06 13.70
C HIS A 218 -11.23 -2.26 14.67
N ALA A 219 -12.40 -2.73 15.10
CA ALA A 219 -12.54 -3.89 15.97
C ALA A 219 -12.10 -5.23 15.33
N SER A 220 -11.99 -5.27 14.00
CA SER A 220 -11.57 -6.46 13.24
C SER A 220 -10.11 -6.42 12.80
N VAL A 221 -9.36 -5.37 13.15
CA VAL A 221 -7.94 -5.22 12.81
C VAL A 221 -7.11 -5.58 14.03
N PRO A 222 -6.11 -6.47 13.91
CA PRO A 222 -5.37 -6.96 15.06
C PRO A 222 -4.62 -5.87 15.82
N ASN A 223 -4.10 -4.87 15.11
CA ASN A 223 -3.39 -3.73 15.71
C ASN A 223 -3.21 -2.58 14.71
N THR A 224 -2.96 -1.39 15.23
CA THR A 224 -2.42 -0.26 14.47
C THR A 224 -0.93 -0.06 14.79
N TYR A 225 -0.25 0.75 13.99
CA TYR A 225 1.19 0.93 14.12
C TYR A 225 1.53 2.39 14.42
N ARG A 226 2.43 2.61 15.35
CA ARG A 226 3.04 3.91 15.61
C ARG A 226 4.55 3.80 15.42
N ILE A 227 5.11 4.75 14.69
CA ILE A 227 6.56 4.89 14.52
C ILE A 227 6.92 6.27 15.05
N GLU A 228 7.67 6.29 16.14
CA GLU A 228 8.19 7.55 16.68
C GLU A 228 9.04 8.25 15.64
N THR A 229 8.94 9.57 15.59
CA THR A 229 9.85 10.39 14.79
C THR A 229 10.87 11.01 15.74
N LYS A 230 12.16 10.75 15.47
CA LYS A 230 13.21 11.47 16.17
C LYS A 230 13.15 12.95 15.77
N GLU A 231 13.60 13.80 16.69
CA GLU A 231 13.65 15.24 16.44
C GLU A 231 14.36 15.54 15.11
N LYS A 232 13.71 16.31 14.25
CA LYS A 232 14.28 16.67 12.95
C LYS A 232 15.47 17.57 13.12
N VAL A 233 16.61 17.18 12.58
CA VAL A 233 17.73 18.10 12.39
C VAL A 233 17.27 19.19 11.41
N PRO A 234 17.40 20.50 11.74
CA PRO A 234 17.02 21.57 10.83
C PRO A 234 17.74 21.44 9.48
N GLY A 235 17.01 21.62 8.38
CA GLY A 235 17.59 21.49 7.04
C GLY A 235 16.53 21.36 5.95
N ARG A 236 17.00 21.30 4.70
CA ARG A 236 16.17 20.94 3.55
C ARG A 236 16.40 19.48 3.22
N TYR A 237 15.33 18.72 3.14
CA TYR A 237 15.34 17.30 2.86
C TYR A 237 14.56 17.02 1.58
N MET A 238 14.95 15.99 0.83
CA MET A 238 14.21 15.48 -0.31
C MET A 238 14.25 13.95 -0.32
N ASP A 239 13.18 13.35 -0.76
CA ASP A 239 13.16 11.94 -1.16
C ASP A 239 13.75 11.84 -2.57
N ILE A 240 14.79 11.04 -2.73
CA ILE A 240 15.60 11.01 -3.94
C ILE A 240 16.03 9.57 -4.26
N THR A 241 15.95 9.20 -5.52
CA THR A 241 16.49 7.92 -6.00
C THR A 241 18.01 7.96 -6.05
N GLY A 242 18.68 6.81 -5.88
CA GLY A 242 20.14 6.70 -5.97
C GLY A 242 20.72 7.29 -7.27
N ASN A 243 20.05 7.04 -8.42
CA ASN A 243 20.47 7.62 -9.70
C ASN A 243 20.45 9.15 -9.70
N LYS A 244 19.41 9.77 -9.13
CA LYS A 244 19.33 11.23 -9.00
C LYS A 244 20.38 11.74 -8.02
N ALA A 245 20.60 11.05 -6.89
CA ALA A 245 21.61 11.43 -5.92
C ALA A 245 23.00 11.42 -6.56
N THR A 246 23.31 10.40 -7.35
CA THR A 246 24.58 10.31 -8.11
C THR A 246 24.71 11.47 -9.09
N ALA A 247 23.65 11.76 -9.87
CA ALA A 247 23.68 12.87 -10.82
C ALA A 247 23.92 14.22 -10.13
N TYR A 248 23.24 14.48 -9.01
CA TYR A 248 23.45 15.71 -8.25
C TYR A 248 24.85 15.79 -7.61
N GLY A 249 25.37 14.66 -7.11
CA GLY A 249 26.74 14.59 -6.61
C GLY A 249 27.79 14.92 -7.66
N LEU A 250 27.62 14.39 -8.89
CA LEU A 250 28.49 14.71 -10.03
C LEU A 250 28.38 16.17 -10.49
N MET A 251 27.20 16.78 -10.35
CA MET A 251 27.05 18.21 -10.67
C MET A 251 27.63 19.15 -9.60
N ALA A 252 27.76 18.67 -8.37
CA ALA A 252 28.29 19.44 -7.25
C ALA A 252 29.81 19.31 -7.07
N ALA A 253 30.43 18.29 -7.69
CA ALA A 253 31.88 18.05 -7.68
C ALA A 253 32.59 18.88 -8.74
#